data_4927913f736f84e330df9dd700bbd036
#
_entry.id   4927913f736f84e330df9dd700bbd036
#
_cell.length_a   1.000
_cell.length_b   1.000
_cell.length_c   1.000
_cell.angle_alpha   90.00
_cell.angle_beta   90.00
_cell.angle_gamma   90.00
#
_symmetry.space_group_name_H-M   'P 1'
#
loop_
_entity.id
_entity.type
_entity.pdbx_description
1 polymer ?
#
loop_
_entity_poly.entity_id
_entity_poly.type
_entity_poly.pdbx_seq_one_letter_code
_entity_poly.pdbx_strand_id
1 'polypeptide(L)'
;KIRIIKANKKKDTVFFKGPFIKHIKKSNNSIINLLKLLRKLKIISNYYSVTVIKNIPAFSGLGGGTSNAAFILKFFLKEIISKDTLNKIEKVVGSDLRLFFYKQGFVDNLRKIIVAKKNHRLFFLISRPNFNCSTREIYLKVKKYSKKIKFSYQKIHTKKNFIKKILNNKNDLQSIVEKKHPILKKLLTDISTEKGCYFARMSGSGSVCYG
;
A
#
# COMPACT_ATOMS: atom_id res chain seq x y z
N LYS A 1 -13.13 6.60 -3.65
CA LYS A 1 -13.65 7.05 -4.95
C LYS A 1 -12.75 8.16 -5.49
N ILE A 2 -12.40 8.12 -6.79
CA ILE A 2 -11.57 9.13 -7.46
C ILE A 2 -12.36 9.68 -8.65
N ARG A 3 -12.34 10.99 -8.83
CA ARG A 3 -12.88 11.69 -9.99
C ARG A 3 -11.75 12.48 -10.65
N ILE A 4 -11.59 12.36 -11.95
CA ILE A 4 -10.55 13.01 -12.75
C ILE A 4 -11.25 13.83 -13.83
N ILE A 5 -10.93 15.11 -13.91
CA ILE A 5 -11.50 16.04 -14.89
C ILE A 5 -10.33 16.81 -15.53
N LYS A 6 -10.38 17.05 -16.82
CA LYS A 6 -9.45 17.94 -17.51
C LYS A 6 -9.57 19.36 -16.92
N ALA A 7 -8.44 19.98 -16.56
CA ALA A 7 -8.43 21.32 -16.00
C ALA A 7 -8.43 22.38 -17.11
N ASN A 8 -9.16 23.46 -16.89
CA ASN A 8 -9.16 24.60 -17.81
C ASN A 8 -7.89 25.47 -17.67
N LYS A 9 -7.24 25.43 -16.50
CA LYS A 9 -6.00 26.14 -16.21
C LYS A 9 -4.80 25.25 -16.44
N LYS A 10 -3.64 25.81 -16.84
CA LYS A 10 -2.36 25.09 -16.98
C LYS A 10 -1.76 24.69 -15.61
N LYS A 11 -2.57 24.02 -14.77
CA LYS A 11 -2.18 23.61 -13.42
C LYS A 11 -2.96 22.39 -12.97
N ASP A 12 -2.25 21.38 -12.45
CA ASP A 12 -2.89 20.26 -11.76
C ASP A 12 -3.36 20.67 -10.37
N THR A 13 -4.56 20.23 -10.00
CA THR A 13 -5.12 20.42 -8.68
C THR A 13 -5.59 19.10 -8.09
N VAL A 14 -5.40 18.91 -6.78
CA VAL A 14 -5.89 17.71 -6.09
C VAL A 14 -6.68 18.13 -4.86
N PHE A 15 -7.91 17.67 -4.80
CA PHE A 15 -8.83 17.88 -3.69
C PHE A 15 -9.04 16.56 -2.94
N PHE A 16 -8.95 16.64 -1.61
CA PHE A 16 -9.24 15.50 -0.75
C PHE A 16 -10.51 15.79 0.03
N LYS A 17 -11.44 14.81 0.04
CA LYS A 17 -12.68 14.80 0.82
C LYS A 17 -12.74 13.52 1.66
N GLY A 18 -13.60 13.46 2.67
CA GLY A 18 -13.81 12.28 3.50
C GLY A 18 -13.16 12.36 4.88
N PRO A 19 -13.33 11.32 5.71
CA PRO A 19 -12.97 11.36 7.13
C PRO A 19 -11.45 11.38 7.39
N PHE A 20 -10.61 10.94 6.45
CA PHE A 20 -9.17 10.77 6.64
C PHE A 20 -8.32 11.75 5.81
N ILE A 21 -8.73 13.01 5.77
CA ILE A 21 -7.98 14.07 5.04
C ILE A 21 -6.93 14.76 5.92
N LYS A 22 -7.03 14.62 7.24
CA LYS A 22 -6.05 15.18 8.19
C LYS A 22 -4.63 14.70 7.83
N HIS A 23 -3.66 15.57 7.89
CA HIS A 23 -2.24 15.32 7.58
C HIS A 23 -1.89 15.11 6.09
N ILE A 24 -2.81 15.32 5.15
CA ILE A 24 -2.50 15.24 3.72
C ILE A 24 -2.13 16.64 3.20
N LYS A 25 -0.90 16.77 2.70
CA LYS A 25 -0.45 18.00 2.05
C LYS A 25 -1.08 18.16 0.67
N LYS A 26 -1.77 19.27 0.42
CA LYS A 26 -2.45 19.52 -0.87
C LYS A 26 -1.46 19.77 -2.02
N SER A 27 -0.34 20.44 -1.75
CA SER A 27 0.65 20.86 -2.76
C SER A 27 1.72 19.80 -3.06
N ASN A 28 1.98 18.88 -2.12
CA ASN A 28 3.00 17.84 -2.29
C ASN A 28 2.45 16.49 -1.82
N ASN A 29 1.95 15.71 -2.76
CA ASN A 29 1.41 14.38 -2.53
C ASN A 29 1.68 13.48 -3.75
N SER A 30 1.52 12.16 -3.57
CA SER A 30 1.80 11.16 -4.60
C SER A 30 1.05 11.41 -5.93
N ILE A 31 -0.14 12.00 -5.88
CA ILE A 31 -0.94 12.26 -7.09
C ILE A 31 -0.38 13.43 -7.87
N ILE A 32 -0.09 14.56 -7.22
CA ILE A 32 0.54 15.71 -7.87
C ILE A 32 1.89 15.32 -8.49
N ASN A 33 2.69 14.57 -7.74
CA ASN A 33 3.99 14.12 -8.20
C ASN A 33 3.87 13.15 -9.38
N LEU A 34 2.89 12.24 -9.36
CA LEU A 34 2.57 11.37 -10.48
C LEU A 34 2.19 12.18 -11.73
N LEU A 35 1.23 13.10 -11.65
CA LEU A 35 0.77 13.90 -12.79
C LEU A 35 1.92 14.71 -13.42
N LYS A 36 2.78 15.32 -12.60
CA LYS A 36 3.99 16.01 -13.06
C LYS A 36 4.93 15.07 -13.82
N LEU A 37 5.17 13.88 -13.27
CA LEU A 37 6.05 12.89 -13.90
C LEU A 37 5.46 12.36 -15.20
N LEU A 38 4.15 12.01 -15.25
CA LEU A 38 3.50 11.55 -16.47
C LEU A 38 3.58 12.56 -17.59
N ARG A 39 3.49 13.85 -17.25
CA ARG A 39 3.66 14.94 -18.23
C ARG A 39 5.10 15.04 -18.73
N LYS A 40 6.08 14.96 -17.80
CA LYS A 40 7.50 14.91 -18.17
C LYS A 40 7.83 13.74 -19.09
N LEU A 41 7.16 12.62 -18.91
CA LEU A 41 7.30 11.40 -19.73
C LEU A 41 6.44 11.44 -21.02
N LYS A 42 5.76 12.56 -21.30
CA LYS A 42 4.86 12.75 -22.46
C LYS A 42 3.70 11.74 -22.53
N ILE A 43 3.35 11.08 -21.42
CA ILE A 43 2.21 10.16 -21.32
C ILE A 43 0.89 10.95 -21.28
N ILE A 44 0.91 12.12 -20.68
CA ILE A 44 -0.20 13.08 -20.68
C ILE A 44 0.28 14.45 -21.12
N SER A 45 -0.57 15.20 -21.84
CA SER A 45 -0.31 16.60 -22.26
C SER A 45 -1.13 17.60 -21.46
N ASN A 46 -2.35 17.21 -21.07
CA ASN A 46 -3.29 18.08 -20.37
C ASN A 46 -3.01 18.20 -18.87
N TYR A 47 -3.61 19.21 -18.23
CA TYR A 47 -3.68 19.37 -16.79
C TYR A 47 -5.01 18.81 -16.28
N TYR A 48 -5.02 18.37 -15.01
CA TYR A 48 -6.16 17.67 -14.43
C TYR A 48 -6.52 18.20 -13.04
N SER A 49 -7.83 18.22 -12.78
CA SER A 49 -8.40 18.40 -11.45
C SER A 49 -8.82 17.02 -10.93
N VAL A 50 -8.20 16.56 -9.85
CA VAL A 50 -8.43 15.25 -9.26
C VAL A 50 -9.08 15.40 -7.90
N THR A 51 -10.26 14.82 -7.72
CA THR A 51 -10.92 14.74 -6.41
C THR A 51 -10.84 13.32 -5.87
N VAL A 52 -10.34 13.16 -4.64
CA VAL A 52 -10.20 11.87 -3.96
C VAL A 52 -11.01 11.85 -2.68
N ILE A 53 -11.93 10.88 -2.57
CA ILE A 53 -12.62 10.61 -1.30
C ILE A 53 -11.76 9.62 -0.50
N LYS A 54 -11.20 10.11 0.63
CA LYS A 54 -10.28 9.38 1.50
C LYS A 54 -11.04 8.61 2.57
N ASN A 55 -11.24 7.31 2.30
CA ASN A 55 -11.80 6.35 3.26
C ASN A 55 -10.72 5.45 3.89
N ILE A 56 -9.45 5.64 3.51
CA ILE A 56 -8.30 4.95 4.08
C ILE A 56 -7.43 6.00 4.77
N PRO A 57 -7.09 5.82 6.06
CA PRO A 57 -6.26 6.76 6.82
C PRO A 57 -4.87 6.92 6.19
N ALA A 58 -4.30 8.11 6.31
CA ALA A 58 -2.87 8.30 6.05
C ALA A 58 -2.04 7.68 7.19
N PHE A 59 -0.79 7.33 6.92
CA PHE A 59 0.14 6.74 7.91
C PHE A 59 -0.41 5.50 8.63
N SER A 60 -1.16 4.67 7.91
CA SER A 60 -1.83 3.48 8.43
C SER A 60 -1.19 2.15 8.01
N GLY A 61 -0.18 2.19 7.14
CA GLY A 61 0.42 0.96 6.57
C GLY A 61 -0.43 0.27 5.49
N LEU A 62 -1.57 0.85 5.10
CA LEU A 62 -2.48 0.26 4.10
C LEU A 62 -2.20 0.70 2.64
N GLY A 63 -1.13 1.44 2.40
CA GLY A 63 -0.75 1.87 1.05
C GLY A 63 -1.77 2.79 0.35
N GLY A 64 -2.66 3.47 1.09
CA GLY A 64 -3.77 4.23 0.52
C GLY A 64 -3.36 5.37 -0.42
N GLY A 65 -2.19 5.99 -0.22
CA GLY A 65 -1.64 7.00 -1.13
C GLY A 65 -1.20 6.37 -2.45
N THR A 66 -0.44 5.29 -2.36
CA THR A 66 0.09 4.54 -3.51
C THR A 66 -1.05 3.90 -4.32
N SER A 67 -2.09 3.37 -3.67
CA SER A 67 -3.25 2.80 -4.36
C SER A 67 -4.02 3.86 -5.17
N ASN A 68 -4.19 5.08 -4.62
CA ASN A 68 -4.81 6.17 -5.37
C ASN A 68 -4.00 6.53 -6.62
N ALA A 69 -2.67 6.63 -6.47
CA ALA A 69 -1.79 6.92 -7.61
C ALA A 69 -1.79 5.78 -8.63
N ALA A 70 -1.80 4.51 -8.19
CA ALA A 70 -1.91 3.36 -9.08
C ALA A 70 -3.21 3.37 -9.90
N PHE A 71 -4.33 3.75 -9.27
CA PHE A 71 -5.62 3.86 -9.94
C PHE A 71 -5.60 4.98 -11.00
N ILE A 72 -5.02 6.13 -10.67
CA ILE A 72 -4.87 7.26 -11.60
C ILE A 72 -3.93 6.89 -12.75
N LEU A 73 -2.84 6.19 -12.44
CA LEU A 73 -1.92 5.69 -13.46
C LEU A 73 -2.64 4.77 -14.45
N LYS A 74 -3.41 3.79 -13.96
CA LYS A 74 -4.23 2.90 -14.80
C LYS A 74 -5.21 3.66 -15.69
N PHE A 75 -5.78 4.75 -15.21
CA PHE A 75 -6.70 5.59 -15.99
C PHE A 75 -6.01 6.25 -17.18
N PHE A 76 -4.76 6.67 -17.04
CA PHE A 76 -4.01 7.32 -18.10
C PHE A 76 -3.25 6.35 -19.03
N LEU A 77 -2.93 5.16 -18.55
CA LEU A 77 -2.24 4.16 -19.36
C LEU A 77 -3.22 3.49 -20.33
N LYS A 78 -3.07 3.79 -21.61
CA LYS A 78 -3.77 3.11 -22.71
C LYS A 78 -3.02 1.86 -23.16
N GLU A 79 -1.72 1.81 -22.95
CA GLU A 79 -0.82 0.76 -23.41
C GLU A 79 0.11 0.28 -22.30
N ILE A 80 0.80 -0.84 -22.55
CA ILE A 80 1.81 -1.38 -21.65
C ILE A 80 3.02 -0.45 -21.65
N ILE A 81 3.34 0.12 -20.49
CA ILE A 81 4.53 0.95 -20.34
C ILE A 81 5.79 0.10 -20.15
N SER A 82 6.92 0.64 -20.60
CA SER A 82 8.21 -0.01 -20.40
C SER A 82 8.54 -0.18 -18.92
N LYS A 83 9.36 -1.21 -18.63
CA LYS A 83 9.84 -1.49 -17.27
C LYS A 83 10.56 -0.29 -16.66
N ASP A 84 11.32 0.45 -17.46
CA ASP A 84 12.06 1.64 -16.99
C ASP A 84 11.14 2.80 -16.66
N THR A 85 10.12 3.02 -17.46
CA THR A 85 9.07 4.00 -17.15
C THR A 85 8.37 3.66 -15.83
N LEU A 86 8.01 2.39 -15.64
CA LEU A 86 7.39 1.94 -14.40
C LEU A 86 8.34 2.14 -13.19
N ASN A 87 9.63 1.83 -13.33
CA ASN A 87 10.63 2.07 -12.29
C ASN A 87 10.75 3.56 -11.90
N LYS A 88 10.70 4.46 -12.89
CA LYS A 88 10.69 5.92 -12.63
C LYS A 88 9.45 6.34 -11.85
N ILE A 89 8.28 5.80 -12.18
CA ILE A 89 7.02 6.11 -11.49
C ILE A 89 7.05 5.57 -10.06
N GLU A 90 7.55 4.37 -9.83
CA GLU A 90 7.67 3.77 -8.49
C GLU A 90 8.54 4.61 -7.54
N LYS A 91 9.65 5.16 -8.02
CA LYS A 91 10.50 6.04 -7.21
C LYS A 91 9.78 7.28 -6.70
N VAL A 92 8.78 7.76 -7.43
CA VAL A 92 8.02 8.97 -7.10
C VAL A 92 6.79 8.66 -6.26
N VAL A 93 6.11 7.55 -6.54
CA VAL A 93 4.82 7.20 -5.94
C VAL A 93 4.98 6.30 -4.72
N GLY A 94 5.93 5.38 -4.76
CA GLY A 94 6.20 4.41 -3.72
C GLY A 94 6.42 3.00 -4.26
N SER A 95 7.23 2.21 -3.57
CA SER A 95 7.65 0.86 -3.94
C SER A 95 6.50 -0.14 -4.07
N ASP A 96 5.38 0.13 -3.41
CA ASP A 96 4.22 -0.77 -3.40
C ASP A 96 3.32 -0.58 -4.64
N LEU A 97 3.67 0.32 -5.56
CA LEU A 97 2.84 0.64 -6.72
C LEU A 97 2.41 -0.60 -7.50
N ARG A 98 3.33 -1.51 -7.77
CA ARG A 98 3.07 -2.72 -8.56
C ARG A 98 2.05 -3.65 -7.92
N LEU A 99 1.97 -3.70 -6.59
CA LEU A 99 0.99 -4.53 -5.88
C LEU A 99 -0.44 -4.20 -6.28
N PHE A 100 -0.72 -2.93 -6.54
CA PHE A 100 -2.06 -2.45 -6.89
C PHE A 100 -2.48 -2.75 -8.34
N PHE A 101 -1.61 -3.37 -9.14
CA PHE A 101 -1.98 -3.86 -10.47
C PHE A 101 -2.57 -5.29 -10.43
N TYR A 102 -2.44 -6.00 -9.31
CA TYR A 102 -2.87 -7.38 -9.14
C TYR A 102 -3.90 -7.52 -8.02
N LYS A 103 -4.78 -8.51 -8.13
CA LYS A 103 -5.78 -8.81 -7.08
C LYS A 103 -5.16 -9.46 -5.87
N GLN A 104 -4.28 -10.44 -6.07
CA GLN A 104 -3.51 -11.13 -5.03
C GLN A 104 -2.14 -11.51 -5.57
N GLY A 105 -1.14 -11.47 -4.69
CA GLY A 105 0.22 -11.83 -5.05
C GLY A 105 1.18 -11.69 -3.88
N PHE A 106 2.42 -12.07 -4.14
CA PHE A 106 3.52 -11.97 -3.20
C PHE A 106 4.63 -11.10 -3.79
N VAL A 107 5.21 -10.25 -2.98
CA VAL A 107 6.42 -9.51 -3.35
C VAL A 107 7.62 -10.38 -3.00
N ASP A 108 8.33 -10.86 -4.01
CA ASP A 108 9.58 -11.62 -3.81
C ASP A 108 10.76 -10.68 -3.54
N ASN A 109 10.81 -9.59 -4.27
CA ASN A 109 11.69 -8.46 -4.04
C ASN A 109 10.99 -7.18 -4.54
N LEU A 110 11.58 -6.01 -4.35
CA LEU A 110 10.97 -4.72 -4.72
C LEU A 110 10.53 -4.63 -6.21
N ARG A 111 10.99 -5.53 -7.07
CA ARG A 111 10.73 -5.49 -8.51
C ARG A 111 9.98 -6.70 -9.05
N LYS A 112 9.83 -7.76 -8.24
CA LYS A 112 9.23 -9.02 -8.68
C LYS A 112 7.99 -9.32 -7.85
N ILE A 113 6.85 -9.29 -8.50
CA ILE A 113 5.59 -9.73 -7.92
C ILE A 113 5.24 -11.09 -8.52
N ILE A 114 4.90 -12.00 -7.66
CA ILE A 114 4.40 -13.31 -8.03
C ILE A 114 2.91 -13.29 -7.81
N VAL A 115 2.20 -13.27 -8.92
CA VAL A 115 0.74 -13.20 -8.95
C VAL A 115 0.18 -14.55 -8.50
N ALA A 116 -0.81 -14.53 -7.63
CA ALA A 116 -1.53 -15.73 -7.26
C ALA A 116 -2.30 -16.27 -8.47
N LYS A 117 -2.07 -17.54 -8.83
CA LYS A 117 -2.79 -18.20 -9.95
C LYS A 117 -4.30 -18.26 -9.69
N LYS A 118 -4.70 -18.43 -8.43
CA LYS A 118 -6.08 -18.42 -7.99
C LYS A 118 -6.26 -17.38 -6.90
N ASN A 119 -7.25 -16.50 -7.07
CA ASN A 119 -7.61 -15.53 -6.03
C ASN A 119 -8.47 -16.21 -4.96
N HIS A 120 -8.10 -16.04 -3.70
CA HIS A 120 -8.83 -16.56 -2.56
C HIS A 120 -9.62 -15.43 -1.89
N ARG A 121 -10.90 -15.66 -1.63
CA ARG A 121 -11.71 -14.73 -0.84
C ARG A 121 -11.29 -14.84 0.62
N LEU A 122 -10.79 -13.73 1.16
CA LEU A 122 -10.36 -13.60 2.55
C LEU A 122 -11.20 -12.50 3.21
N PHE A 123 -11.46 -12.66 4.48
CA PHE A 123 -12.10 -11.66 5.33
C PHE A 123 -11.07 -11.16 6.32
N PHE A 124 -11.09 -9.88 6.63
CA PHE A 124 -10.15 -9.26 7.54
C PHE A 124 -10.90 -8.44 8.58
N LEU A 125 -10.57 -8.63 9.84
CA LEU A 125 -10.81 -7.65 10.89
C LEU A 125 -9.69 -6.62 10.79
N ILE A 126 -10.03 -5.35 10.61
CA ILE A 126 -9.06 -4.25 10.52
C ILE A 126 -9.28 -3.31 11.68
N SER A 127 -8.26 -3.11 12.49
CA SER A 127 -8.29 -2.19 13.62
C SER A 127 -7.16 -1.16 13.52
N ARG A 128 -7.47 0.10 13.83
CA ARG A 128 -6.50 1.19 13.82
C ARG A 128 -6.39 1.80 15.21
N PRO A 129 -5.23 1.67 15.88
CA PRO A 129 -4.98 2.38 17.13
C PRO A 129 -4.86 3.89 16.90
N ASN A 130 -5.08 4.67 17.94
CA ASN A 130 -5.10 6.13 17.87
C ASN A 130 -3.70 6.76 17.88
N PHE A 131 -2.79 6.23 17.05
CA PHE A 131 -1.49 6.84 16.78
C PHE A 131 -1.08 6.64 15.32
N ASN A 132 -0.11 7.42 14.87
CA ASN A 132 0.42 7.34 13.52
C ASN A 132 1.85 6.82 13.55
N CYS A 133 2.24 6.07 12.52
CA CYS A 133 3.61 5.61 12.30
C CYS A 133 4.24 6.33 11.11
N SER A 134 5.40 6.94 11.34
CA SER A 134 6.22 7.43 10.24
C SER A 134 6.96 6.27 9.61
N THR A 135 6.65 5.95 8.35
CA THR A 135 7.33 4.88 7.61
C THR A 135 8.85 5.06 7.65
N ARG A 136 9.34 6.29 7.43
CA ARG A 136 10.76 6.60 7.46
C ARG A 136 11.40 6.29 8.83
N GLU A 137 10.78 6.74 9.93
CA GLU A 137 11.30 6.47 11.28
C GLU A 137 11.36 4.99 11.60
N ILE A 138 10.34 4.23 11.23
CA ILE A 138 10.28 2.80 11.51
C ILE A 138 11.37 2.06 10.75
N TYR A 139 11.53 2.34 9.45
CA TYR A 139 12.59 1.72 8.64
C TYR A 139 14.01 2.06 9.14
N LEU A 140 14.26 3.28 9.60
CA LEU A 140 15.57 3.68 10.16
C LEU A 140 15.93 2.93 11.46
N LYS A 141 14.94 2.38 12.17
CA LYS A 141 15.14 1.62 13.42
C LYS A 141 15.36 0.12 13.17
N VAL A 142 15.26 -0.36 11.95
CA VAL A 142 15.46 -1.78 11.65
C VAL A 142 16.95 -2.08 11.68
N LYS A 143 17.37 -2.86 12.67
CA LYS A 143 18.77 -3.33 12.80
C LYS A 143 19.04 -4.59 11.98
N LYS A 144 18.05 -5.46 11.85
CA LYS A 144 18.17 -6.75 11.15
C LYS A 144 16.84 -7.18 10.57
N TYR A 145 16.87 -7.59 9.31
CA TYR A 145 15.73 -8.20 8.64
C TYR A 145 15.73 -9.72 8.79
N SER A 146 14.57 -10.32 8.72
CA SER A 146 14.41 -11.77 8.66
C SER A 146 15.13 -12.34 7.44
N LYS A 147 15.62 -13.56 7.58
CA LYS A 147 16.21 -14.27 6.44
C LYS A 147 15.18 -14.44 5.32
N LYS A 148 15.61 -14.28 4.07
CA LYS A 148 14.76 -14.49 2.91
C LYS A 148 14.23 -15.92 2.92
N ILE A 149 12.93 -16.07 2.89
CA ILE A 149 12.28 -17.38 2.80
C ILE A 149 12.33 -17.80 1.34
N LYS A 150 12.95 -18.95 1.05
CA LYS A 150 12.87 -19.57 -0.29
C LYS A 150 11.42 -19.96 -0.56
N PHE A 151 10.83 -19.37 -1.59
CA PHE A 151 9.42 -19.50 -1.88
C PHE A 151 9.20 -20.31 -3.15
N SER A 152 8.61 -21.50 -3.02
CA SER A 152 8.09 -22.25 -4.16
C SER A 152 6.62 -21.92 -4.36
N TYR A 153 6.31 -21.20 -5.44
CA TYR A 153 4.96 -20.72 -5.77
C TYR A 153 4.08 -21.78 -6.39
N GLN A 154 4.70 -22.86 -6.89
CA GLN A 154 4.01 -23.92 -7.60
C GLN A 154 3.02 -24.73 -6.73
N LYS A 155 3.14 -24.61 -5.39
CA LYS A 155 2.34 -25.40 -4.44
C LYS A 155 1.18 -24.62 -3.79
N ILE A 156 0.88 -23.37 -4.22
CA ILE A 156 -0.18 -22.57 -3.60
C ILE A 156 -1.44 -22.58 -4.47
N HIS A 157 -2.12 -23.71 -4.50
CA HIS A 157 -3.36 -23.86 -5.26
C HIS A 157 -4.61 -23.78 -4.38
N THR A 158 -4.47 -24.01 -3.07
CA THR A 158 -5.59 -24.02 -2.12
C THR A 158 -5.55 -22.83 -1.16
N LYS A 159 -6.72 -22.40 -0.68
CA LYS A 159 -6.84 -21.38 0.37
C LYS A 159 -6.04 -21.75 1.63
N LYS A 160 -6.09 -23.03 2.03
CA LYS A 160 -5.33 -23.56 3.19
C LYS A 160 -3.83 -23.35 3.03
N ASN A 161 -3.27 -23.70 1.86
CA ASN A 161 -1.83 -23.50 1.59
C ASN A 161 -1.46 -22.02 1.50
N PHE A 162 -2.35 -21.17 0.97
CA PHE A 162 -2.15 -19.73 0.94
C PHE A 162 -2.08 -19.15 2.36
N ILE A 163 -3.04 -19.48 3.24
CA ILE A 163 -3.07 -19.06 4.64
C ILE A 163 -1.84 -19.59 5.38
N LYS A 164 -1.52 -20.89 5.28
CA LYS A 164 -0.32 -21.49 5.90
C LYS A 164 0.95 -20.73 5.52
N LYS A 165 1.02 -20.25 4.27
CA LYS A 165 2.16 -19.48 3.81
C LYS A 165 2.23 -18.10 4.43
N ILE A 166 1.11 -17.42 4.56
CA ILE A 166 1.05 -16.12 5.24
C ILE A 166 1.45 -16.27 6.71
N LEU A 167 0.97 -17.32 7.39
CA LEU A 167 1.30 -17.60 8.79
C LEU A 167 2.79 -17.73 9.05
N ASN A 168 3.52 -18.37 8.13
CA ASN A 168 4.97 -18.58 8.26
C ASN A 168 5.81 -17.32 8.03
N ASN A 169 5.19 -16.20 7.68
CA ASN A 169 5.86 -14.92 7.52
C ASN A 169 5.57 -14.01 8.71
N LYS A 170 6.43 -13.02 8.92
CA LYS A 170 6.24 -12.00 9.94
C LYS A 170 6.47 -10.60 9.35
N ASN A 171 6.05 -9.59 10.06
CA ASN A 171 6.37 -8.20 9.75
C ASN A 171 7.56 -7.75 10.63
N ASP A 172 8.73 -7.58 10.04
CA ASP A 172 9.94 -7.19 10.75
C ASP A 172 9.85 -5.79 11.37
N LEU A 173 8.92 -4.95 10.90
CA LEU A 173 8.69 -3.62 11.43
C LEU A 173 7.83 -3.62 12.69
N GLN A 174 7.05 -4.69 12.91
CA GLN A 174 6.05 -4.77 13.98
C GLN A 174 6.68 -4.65 15.36
N SER A 175 7.75 -5.38 15.65
CA SER A 175 8.43 -5.33 16.96
C SER A 175 8.97 -3.96 17.32
N ILE A 176 9.33 -3.15 16.33
CA ILE A 176 9.81 -1.78 16.51
C ILE A 176 8.65 -0.88 16.97
N VAL A 177 7.48 -1.06 16.33
CA VAL A 177 6.29 -0.28 16.68
C VAL A 177 5.71 -0.72 18.02
N GLU A 178 5.72 -2.02 18.35
CA GLU A 178 5.30 -2.55 19.65
C GLU A 178 6.14 -1.98 20.80
N LYS A 179 7.47 -1.85 20.62
CA LYS A 179 8.36 -1.23 21.61
C LYS A 179 8.05 0.25 21.83
N LYS A 180 7.71 0.97 20.75
CA LYS A 180 7.38 2.40 20.83
C LYS A 180 5.96 2.64 21.35
N HIS A 181 5.03 1.73 21.04
CA HIS A 181 3.61 1.82 21.35
C HIS A 181 3.07 0.49 21.88
N PRO A 182 3.21 0.20 23.20
CA PRO A 182 2.79 -1.07 23.79
C PRO A 182 1.32 -1.44 23.56
N ILE A 183 0.47 -0.45 23.36
CA ILE A 183 -0.96 -0.64 23.00
C ILE A 183 -1.12 -1.47 21.72
N LEU A 184 -0.15 -1.44 20.80
CA LEU A 184 -0.18 -2.25 19.58
C LEU A 184 -0.13 -3.73 19.90
N LYS A 185 0.74 -4.13 20.85
CA LYS A 185 0.88 -5.53 21.29
C LYS A 185 -0.44 -6.03 21.89
N LYS A 186 -1.07 -5.22 22.77
CA LYS A 186 -2.38 -5.55 23.34
C LYS A 186 -3.43 -5.76 22.23
N LEU A 187 -3.54 -4.80 21.30
CA LEU A 187 -4.48 -4.88 20.19
C LEU A 187 -4.27 -6.12 19.32
N LEU A 188 -3.02 -6.50 19.04
CA LEU A 188 -2.72 -7.72 18.27
C LEU A 188 -3.09 -8.98 19.05
N THR A 189 -2.88 -9.01 20.37
CA THR A 189 -3.34 -10.10 21.24
C THR A 189 -4.85 -10.19 21.20
N ASP A 190 -5.57 -9.09 21.42
CA ASP A 190 -7.03 -9.05 21.39
C ASP A 190 -7.58 -9.59 20.06
N ILE A 191 -7.01 -9.15 18.91
CA ILE A 191 -7.41 -9.66 17.60
C ILE A 191 -7.12 -11.16 17.46
N SER A 192 -5.98 -11.64 17.96
CA SER A 192 -5.56 -13.04 17.82
C SER A 192 -6.41 -14.02 18.61
N THR A 193 -7.07 -13.56 19.68
CA THR A 193 -7.99 -14.37 20.49
C THR A 193 -9.40 -14.46 19.95
N GLU A 194 -9.73 -13.65 18.92
CA GLU A 194 -11.05 -13.69 18.30
C GLU A 194 -11.34 -15.02 17.62
N LYS A 195 -12.55 -15.52 17.78
CA LYS A 195 -12.96 -16.80 17.18
C LYS A 195 -12.84 -16.74 15.65
N GLY A 196 -12.12 -17.70 15.10
CA GLY A 196 -11.89 -17.79 13.65
C GLY A 196 -10.71 -16.96 13.12
N CYS A 197 -10.01 -16.27 14.00
CA CYS A 197 -8.78 -15.57 13.64
C CYS A 197 -7.65 -16.59 13.37
N TYR A 198 -7.03 -16.50 12.20
CA TYR A 198 -5.88 -17.32 11.87
C TYR A 198 -4.57 -16.74 12.41
N PHE A 199 -4.48 -15.41 12.45
CA PHE A 199 -3.32 -14.67 12.95
C PHE A 199 -3.66 -13.19 13.06
N ALA A 200 -2.93 -12.47 13.92
CA ALA A 200 -2.98 -11.01 13.97
C ALA A 200 -1.63 -10.41 13.59
N ARG A 201 -1.64 -9.33 12.82
CA ARG A 201 -0.42 -8.69 12.35
C ARG A 201 -0.60 -7.20 12.07
N MET A 202 0.46 -6.43 12.27
CA MET A 202 0.52 -5.05 11.81
C MET A 202 0.72 -4.97 10.29
N SER A 203 0.03 -4.06 9.63
CA SER A 203 0.16 -3.83 8.18
C SER A 203 1.31 -2.86 7.87
N GLY A 204 2.25 -3.28 7.02
CA GLY A 204 3.36 -2.45 6.58
C GLY A 204 4.13 -1.82 7.75
N SER A 205 4.34 -0.51 7.72
CA SER A 205 5.00 0.26 8.81
C SER A 205 4.03 0.69 9.93
N GLY A 206 2.78 0.23 9.91
CA GLY A 206 1.76 0.55 10.90
C GLY A 206 1.00 1.85 10.57
N SER A 207 0.02 2.19 11.41
CA SER A 207 -0.34 1.60 12.71
C SER A 207 -1.48 0.56 12.62
N VAL A 208 -2.08 0.34 11.47
CA VAL A 208 -3.20 -0.60 11.33
C VAL A 208 -2.77 -2.02 11.61
N CYS A 209 -3.60 -2.72 12.40
CA CYS A 209 -3.54 -4.15 12.66
C CYS A 209 -4.67 -4.88 11.93
N TYR A 210 -4.44 -6.14 11.60
CA TYR A 210 -5.43 -6.99 10.97
C TYR A 210 -5.30 -8.44 11.42
N GLY A 211 -6.41 -9.14 11.39
CA GLY A 211 -6.51 -10.58 11.63
C GLY A 211 -7.53 -11.23 10.72
#